data_5edb59935815bd2e95347d9d0ebcdce4
#
_entry.id   5edb59935815bd2e95347d9d0ebcdce4
#
_cell.length_a   1.000
_cell.length_b   1.000
_cell.length_c   1.000
_cell.angle_alpha   90.00
_cell.angle_beta   90.00
_cell.angle_gamma   90.00
#
_symmetry.space_group_name_H-M   'P 1'
#
loop_
_entity.id
_entity.type
_entity.pdbx_description
1 polymer ?
#
loop_
_entity_poly.entity_id
_entity_poly.type
_entity_poly.pdbx_seq_one_letter_code
_entity_poly.pdbx_strand_id
1 'polypeptide(L)'
;MQRPITRRNFLGRCGRSLSICASSTLFPLGTVSRSARSAAIEKGFIGHKRSPYFKPLDNQMIRCTLCPHACEVGPSERGLCGVRENIKGQYYSLVYANPCAVQIDPIEKKPFYHVLPASRAFSLATAGCNFDCKFCQNWEISQAQPDDTYNYRLSPEQVISSALQYKSEVIASTYVEPVTFIEYMLEIGRFAKSQPLLKVMHSNGFINEQPLEDLCDVLDAACIDLKGFTEDFYRTMTGGSLAPVLNTLKILKSRQVHTEIVNLMVPGKNDDLQKVRAMCQWIHTELGPDIPLHFSRFYPRYKLKSIPPTPVSTLEKAREVAEDEGLRFVYVGNVPEHPGGHTYCPHCEKMLIRRIGYRIKVQGLNDGKCQNCGRVIAGIWKSH
;
A
#
# COMPACT_ATOMS: atom_id res chain seq x y z
N MET A 1 -10.92 -8.33 27.85
CA MET A 1 -10.42 -9.26 26.81
C MET A 1 -11.47 -9.38 25.71
N GLN A 2 -11.34 -8.61 24.63
CA GLN A 2 -12.23 -8.74 23.46
C GLN A 2 -11.61 -9.73 22.49
N ARG A 3 -12.36 -10.80 22.15
CA ARG A 3 -11.93 -11.81 21.19
C ARG A 3 -11.78 -11.20 19.80
N PRO A 4 -10.79 -11.62 18.99
CA PRO A 4 -10.63 -11.11 17.63
C PRO A 4 -11.84 -11.49 16.78
N ILE A 5 -12.32 -10.55 15.97
CA ILE A 5 -13.43 -10.76 15.04
C ILE A 5 -12.94 -11.68 13.93
N THR A 6 -13.47 -12.90 13.89
CA THR A 6 -13.21 -13.86 12.80
C THR A 6 -14.09 -13.53 11.59
N ARG A 7 -13.68 -13.98 10.37
CA ARG A 7 -14.41 -13.81 9.10
C ARG A 7 -15.91 -14.14 9.20
N ARG A 8 -16.28 -15.10 10.03
CA ARG A 8 -17.67 -15.54 10.24
C ARG A 8 -18.53 -14.55 11.00
N ASN A 9 -17.94 -13.77 11.92
CA ASN A 9 -18.68 -12.79 12.74
C ASN A 9 -18.95 -11.46 12.01
N PHE A 10 -18.18 -11.14 10.98
CA PHE A 10 -18.40 -9.95 10.16
C PHE A 10 -19.66 -10.09 9.29
N LEU A 11 -19.87 -11.26 8.68
CA LEU A 11 -21.05 -11.51 7.83
C LEU A 11 -22.35 -11.65 8.65
N GLY A 12 -22.29 -12.09 9.92
CA GLY A 12 -23.46 -12.24 10.78
C GLY A 12 -24.01 -10.95 11.38
N ARG A 13 -23.22 -9.87 11.46
CA ARG A 13 -23.66 -8.59 12.03
C ARG A 13 -24.34 -7.64 11.03
N CYS A 14 -24.19 -7.85 9.73
CA CYS A 14 -24.91 -7.06 8.71
C CYS A 14 -26.35 -7.51 8.49
N GLY A 15 -26.79 -8.63 9.09
CA GLY A 15 -28.10 -9.23 8.81
C GLY A 15 -29.17 -9.07 9.90
N ARG A 16 -28.88 -8.46 11.06
CA ARG A 16 -29.87 -8.37 12.17
C ARG A 16 -29.90 -6.99 12.81
N SER A 17 -30.65 -6.07 12.23
CA SER A 17 -31.26 -4.92 12.90
C SER A 17 -32.35 -4.31 12.01
N LEU A 18 -33.47 -4.95 11.95
CA LEU A 18 -34.75 -4.34 11.53
C LEU A 18 -35.88 -5.05 12.26
N SER A 19 -36.34 -4.45 13.36
CA SER A 19 -37.72 -4.60 13.82
C SER A 19 -38.08 -3.52 14.80
N ILE A 20 -39.16 -2.78 14.39
CA ILE A 20 -40.20 -2.14 15.15
C ILE A 20 -39.92 -0.76 15.79
N CYS A 21 -40.46 0.29 15.17
CA CYS A 21 -41.56 1.07 15.78
C CYS A 21 -42.31 1.84 14.70
N ALA A 22 -43.60 1.56 14.61
CA ALA A 22 -44.54 2.25 13.74
C ALA A 22 -45.04 3.52 14.44
N SER A 23 -44.97 4.67 13.75
CA SER A 23 -45.91 5.77 13.90
C SER A 23 -45.91 6.63 12.63
N SER A 24 -47.10 6.80 12.12
CA SER A 24 -47.48 7.36 10.83
C SER A 24 -47.23 8.86 10.74
N THR A 25 -46.45 9.29 9.73
CA THR A 25 -46.65 10.57 9.05
C THR A 25 -46.25 10.42 7.58
N LEU A 26 -47.21 10.66 6.69
CA LEU A 26 -47.05 10.63 5.23
C LEU A 26 -46.15 11.79 4.78
N PHE A 27 -44.98 11.43 4.19
CA PHE A 27 -44.23 12.29 3.31
C PHE A 27 -44.00 11.56 1.96
N PRO A 28 -43.95 12.27 0.83
CA PRO A 28 -43.98 11.65 -0.47
C PRO A 28 -42.72 10.84 -0.73
N LEU A 29 -42.89 9.61 -1.22
CA LEU A 29 -41.86 8.67 -1.64
C LEU A 29 -41.00 9.25 -2.79
N GLY A 30 -39.91 9.91 -2.43
CA GLY A 30 -38.77 10.02 -3.31
C GLY A 30 -38.18 8.62 -3.51
N THR A 31 -38.02 8.21 -4.75
CA THR A 31 -37.45 6.92 -5.15
C THR A 31 -36.07 6.75 -4.49
N VAL A 32 -36.01 5.99 -3.39
CA VAL A 32 -34.77 5.55 -2.77
C VAL A 32 -34.12 4.56 -3.74
N SER A 33 -33.03 4.98 -4.35
CA SER A 33 -32.18 4.17 -5.20
C SER A 33 -31.78 2.87 -4.47
N ARG A 34 -32.01 1.75 -5.14
CA ARG A 34 -31.75 0.38 -4.67
C ARG A 34 -30.34 0.24 -4.11
N SER A 35 -30.27 0.03 -2.80
CA SER A 35 -29.28 -0.75 -2.02
C SER A 35 -27.96 -1.12 -2.71
N ALA A 36 -26.86 -0.74 -2.09
CA ALA A 36 -25.58 -1.42 -2.26
C ALA A 36 -25.76 -2.94 -2.02
N ARG A 37 -25.87 -3.73 -3.08
CA ARG A 37 -25.77 -5.18 -2.99
C ARG A 37 -24.40 -5.48 -2.42
N SER A 38 -24.31 -6.29 -1.35
CA SER A 38 -23.04 -6.83 -0.88
C SER A 38 -22.32 -7.44 -2.08
N ALA A 39 -21.07 -7.07 -2.31
CA ALA A 39 -20.30 -7.60 -3.42
C ALA A 39 -20.27 -9.13 -3.32
N ALA A 40 -20.66 -9.81 -4.41
CA ALA A 40 -20.62 -11.27 -4.46
C ALA A 40 -19.17 -11.74 -4.31
N ILE A 41 -18.96 -12.78 -3.50
CA ILE A 41 -17.65 -13.43 -3.30
C ILE A 41 -17.72 -14.79 -3.98
N GLU A 42 -16.76 -15.06 -4.86
CA GLU A 42 -16.72 -16.29 -5.65
C GLU A 42 -15.29 -16.83 -5.70
N LYS A 43 -15.12 -18.13 -5.48
CA LYS A 43 -13.82 -18.78 -5.64
C LYS A 43 -13.44 -18.81 -7.11
N GLY A 44 -12.21 -18.38 -7.44
CA GLY A 44 -11.69 -18.42 -8.78
C GLY A 44 -12.32 -17.41 -9.75
N PHE A 45 -13.08 -16.41 -9.26
CA PHE A 45 -13.60 -15.37 -10.13
C PHE A 45 -12.46 -14.56 -10.76
N ILE A 46 -12.39 -14.51 -12.06
CA ILE A 46 -11.40 -13.79 -12.86
C ILE A 46 -12.03 -12.55 -13.47
N GLY A 47 -11.41 -11.40 -13.24
CA GLY A 47 -11.80 -10.13 -13.87
C GLY A 47 -10.84 -9.77 -15.00
N HIS A 48 -11.28 -9.90 -16.24
CA HIS A 48 -10.45 -9.59 -17.39
C HIS A 48 -10.46 -8.11 -17.75
N LYS A 49 -9.26 -7.55 -17.95
CA LYS A 49 -9.08 -6.22 -18.54
C LYS A 49 -7.89 -6.25 -19.49
N ARG A 50 -8.08 -5.81 -20.74
CA ARG A 50 -6.96 -5.67 -21.67
C ARG A 50 -5.95 -4.67 -21.11
N SER A 51 -4.67 -5.08 -21.09
CA SER A 51 -3.56 -4.25 -20.64
C SER A 51 -2.96 -3.47 -21.81
N PRO A 52 -2.59 -2.19 -21.65
CA PRO A 52 -1.78 -1.48 -22.62
C PRO A 52 -0.28 -1.77 -22.46
N TYR A 53 0.14 -2.38 -21.36
CA TYR A 53 1.54 -2.53 -20.96
C TYR A 53 2.17 -3.80 -21.53
N PHE A 54 2.26 -3.90 -22.86
CA PHE A 54 2.98 -4.98 -23.55
C PHE A 54 3.44 -4.54 -24.94
N LYS A 55 4.40 -5.28 -25.47
CA LYS A 55 4.82 -5.23 -26.88
C LYS A 55 4.55 -6.58 -27.52
N PRO A 56 3.90 -6.62 -28.69
CA PRO A 56 3.75 -7.86 -29.44
C PRO A 56 5.12 -8.35 -29.95
N LEU A 57 5.28 -9.67 -30.00
CA LEU A 57 6.42 -10.38 -30.58
C LEU A 57 5.91 -11.36 -31.64
N ASP A 58 6.81 -12.05 -32.31
CA ASP A 58 6.47 -13.08 -33.29
C ASP A 58 5.70 -14.26 -32.66
N ASN A 59 4.98 -15.02 -33.46
CA ASN A 59 4.24 -16.22 -33.05
C ASN A 59 3.21 -15.97 -31.91
N GLN A 60 2.55 -14.83 -31.92
CA GLN A 60 1.62 -14.40 -30.86
C GLN A 60 2.24 -14.30 -29.44
N MET A 61 3.55 -14.32 -29.34
CA MET A 61 4.25 -13.99 -28.10
C MET A 61 4.05 -12.51 -27.76
N ILE A 62 4.16 -12.18 -26.49
CA ILE A 62 4.22 -10.79 -26.03
C ILE A 62 5.37 -10.58 -25.06
N ARG A 63 5.86 -9.35 -24.98
CA ARG A 63 6.76 -8.93 -23.89
C ARG A 63 6.01 -7.94 -23.00
N CYS A 64 5.87 -8.28 -21.72
CA CYS A 64 5.28 -7.40 -20.71
C CYS A 64 6.18 -6.18 -20.48
N THR A 65 5.60 -4.97 -20.45
CA THR A 65 6.32 -3.72 -20.20
C THR A 65 5.93 -3.06 -18.88
N LEU A 66 5.21 -3.78 -18.02
CA LEU A 66 4.70 -3.24 -16.76
C LEU A 66 5.79 -3.08 -15.68
N CYS A 67 6.62 -4.08 -15.53
CA CYS A 67 7.72 -4.06 -14.55
C CYS A 67 9.03 -4.56 -15.18
N PRO A 68 10.18 -4.35 -14.50
CA PRO A 68 11.49 -4.68 -15.05
C PRO A 68 11.76 -6.18 -15.30
N HIS A 69 10.88 -7.10 -14.86
CA HIS A 69 10.99 -8.50 -15.25
C HIS A 69 10.85 -8.71 -16.75
N ALA A 70 10.14 -7.81 -17.44
CA ALA A 70 9.97 -7.84 -18.90
C ALA A 70 9.61 -9.24 -19.45
N CYS A 71 8.71 -9.96 -18.77
CA CYS A 71 8.34 -11.35 -19.09
C CYS A 71 7.97 -11.49 -20.55
N GLU A 72 8.57 -12.46 -21.24
CA GLU A 72 8.09 -12.94 -22.52
C GLU A 72 7.06 -14.07 -22.27
N VAL A 73 5.86 -13.91 -22.82
CA VAL A 73 4.71 -14.72 -22.45
C VAL A 73 4.09 -15.29 -23.72
N GLY A 74 4.07 -16.61 -23.84
CA GLY A 74 3.45 -17.34 -24.93
C GLY A 74 1.91 -17.31 -24.87
N PRO A 75 1.24 -17.72 -25.96
CA PRO A 75 -0.22 -17.84 -25.98
C PRO A 75 -0.73 -18.76 -24.87
N SER A 76 -1.73 -18.31 -24.10
CA SER A 76 -2.33 -19.00 -22.94
C SER A 76 -1.38 -19.16 -21.74
N GLU A 77 -0.25 -18.46 -21.73
CA GLU A 77 0.68 -18.42 -20.59
C GLU A 77 0.49 -17.17 -19.76
N ARG A 78 0.96 -17.22 -18.49
CA ARG A 78 0.96 -16.11 -17.56
C ARG A 78 2.38 -15.60 -17.26
N GLY A 79 2.51 -14.31 -17.03
CA GLY A 79 3.76 -13.73 -16.53
C GLY A 79 4.09 -14.16 -15.10
N LEU A 80 5.32 -13.87 -14.62
CA LEU A 80 5.82 -14.25 -13.29
C LEU A 80 4.88 -13.86 -12.13
N CYS A 81 4.15 -12.76 -12.25
CA CYS A 81 3.21 -12.33 -11.21
C CYS A 81 1.96 -13.24 -11.08
N GLY A 82 1.73 -14.17 -12.01
CA GLY A 82 0.62 -15.14 -12.01
C GLY A 82 -0.77 -14.56 -12.32
N VAL A 83 -0.88 -13.26 -12.58
CA VAL A 83 -2.16 -12.54 -12.69
C VAL A 83 -2.34 -11.78 -14.00
N ARG A 84 -1.50 -12.07 -14.97
CA ARG A 84 -1.54 -11.48 -16.31
C ARG A 84 -1.30 -12.56 -17.34
N GLU A 85 -2.14 -12.63 -18.37
CA GLU A 85 -2.17 -13.72 -19.34
C GLU A 85 -2.13 -13.19 -20.78
N ASN A 86 -1.40 -13.88 -21.63
CA ASN A 86 -1.43 -13.68 -23.07
C ASN A 86 -2.59 -14.49 -23.68
N ILE A 87 -3.61 -13.81 -24.14
CA ILE A 87 -4.74 -14.43 -24.83
C ILE A 87 -4.64 -14.07 -26.32
N LYS A 88 -4.19 -15.02 -27.13
CA LYS A 88 -4.07 -14.88 -28.59
C LYS A 88 -3.29 -13.63 -29.05
N GLY A 89 -2.12 -13.39 -28.45
CA GLY A 89 -1.26 -12.25 -28.76
C GLY A 89 -1.71 -10.91 -28.17
N GLN A 90 -2.71 -10.92 -27.28
CA GLN A 90 -3.15 -9.77 -26.52
C GLN A 90 -2.94 -10.02 -25.03
N TYR A 91 -2.51 -9.00 -24.29
CA TYR A 91 -2.21 -9.14 -22.86
C TYR A 91 -3.35 -8.64 -21.99
N TYR A 92 -3.73 -9.45 -21.03
CA TYR A 92 -4.84 -9.17 -20.12
C TYR A 92 -4.41 -9.23 -18.65
N SER A 93 -4.89 -8.29 -17.85
CA SER A 93 -4.99 -8.46 -16.41
C SER A 93 -6.12 -9.44 -16.11
N LEU A 94 -5.89 -10.36 -15.18
CA LEU A 94 -6.88 -11.32 -14.67
C LEU A 94 -7.46 -10.88 -13.32
N VAL A 95 -6.98 -9.73 -12.82
CA VAL A 95 -7.30 -9.23 -11.47
C VAL A 95 -7.97 -7.85 -11.48
N TYR A 96 -8.71 -7.56 -12.54
CA TYR A 96 -9.51 -6.35 -12.63
C TYR A 96 -10.87 -6.52 -11.95
N ALA A 97 -11.21 -5.62 -11.02
CA ALA A 97 -12.49 -5.62 -10.31
C ALA A 97 -12.79 -6.91 -9.51
N ASN A 98 -11.74 -7.64 -9.11
CA ASN A 98 -11.86 -8.89 -8.36
C ASN A 98 -10.89 -8.98 -7.16
N PRO A 99 -10.87 -7.99 -6.24
CA PRO A 99 -10.00 -8.07 -5.08
C PRO A 99 -10.29 -9.31 -4.23
N CYS A 100 -9.23 -9.96 -3.75
CA CYS A 100 -9.34 -11.10 -2.80
C CYS A 100 -9.29 -10.65 -1.34
N ALA A 101 -8.92 -9.41 -1.06
CA ALA A 101 -8.95 -8.83 0.28
C ALA A 101 -9.51 -7.40 0.22
N VAL A 102 -10.50 -7.13 1.08
CA VAL A 102 -11.09 -5.80 1.29
C VAL A 102 -11.26 -5.58 2.79
N GLN A 103 -10.71 -4.48 3.33
CA GLN A 103 -10.74 -4.15 4.75
C GLN A 103 -10.88 -2.65 4.96
N ILE A 104 -11.42 -2.26 6.13
CA ILE A 104 -11.32 -0.89 6.63
C ILE A 104 -10.24 -0.87 7.69
N ASP A 105 -9.14 -0.17 7.41
CA ASP A 105 -7.98 -0.09 8.29
C ASP A 105 -7.66 1.36 8.69
N PRO A 106 -6.96 1.57 9.81
CA PRO A 106 -6.26 2.84 10.03
C PRO A 106 -5.22 3.09 8.95
N ILE A 107 -5.05 4.35 8.53
CA ILE A 107 -4.05 4.73 7.53
C ILE A 107 -2.63 4.36 7.97
N GLU A 108 -2.34 4.43 9.27
CA GLU A 108 -1.06 4.07 9.85
C GLU A 108 -0.68 2.59 9.66
N LYS A 109 -1.66 1.72 9.42
CA LYS A 109 -1.40 0.31 9.07
C LYS A 109 -0.82 0.17 7.65
N LYS A 110 -0.91 1.22 6.83
CA LYS A 110 -0.34 1.31 5.47
C LYS A 110 1.00 2.03 5.45
N PRO A 111 1.70 2.06 6.54
CA PRO A 111 2.68 2.97 7.15
C PRO A 111 2.71 4.39 6.54
N PHE A 112 1.54 5.01 6.47
CA PHE A 112 1.45 6.44 6.21
C PHE A 112 1.31 7.19 7.52
N TYR A 113 2.35 7.94 7.90
CA TYR A 113 2.37 8.73 9.12
C TYR A 113 2.17 10.23 8.86
N HIS A 114 2.36 10.65 7.61
CA HIS A 114 2.20 12.02 7.15
C HIS A 114 1.04 12.20 6.17
N VAL A 115 0.09 11.25 6.15
CA VAL A 115 -1.13 11.33 5.33
C VAL A 115 -2.34 11.15 6.24
N LEU A 116 -3.16 12.18 6.41
CA LEU A 116 -4.42 12.18 7.18
C LEU A 116 -4.37 11.31 8.45
N PRO A 117 -3.58 11.65 9.47
CA PRO A 117 -3.42 10.81 10.66
C PRO A 117 -4.77 10.47 11.32
N ALA A 118 -4.93 9.22 11.77
CA ALA A 118 -6.16 8.65 12.32
C ALA A 118 -7.30 8.43 11.30
N SER A 119 -7.10 8.67 10.02
CA SER A 119 -8.11 8.42 8.99
C SER A 119 -8.33 6.93 8.74
N ARG A 120 -9.46 6.63 8.12
CA ARG A 120 -9.85 5.27 7.72
C ARG A 120 -9.54 5.06 6.25
N ALA A 121 -8.84 3.97 5.97
CA ALA A 121 -8.51 3.55 4.62
C ALA A 121 -9.40 2.37 4.18
N PHE A 122 -10.14 2.53 3.10
CA PHE A 122 -10.75 1.42 2.37
C PHE A 122 -9.63 0.71 1.59
N SER A 123 -9.20 -0.41 2.11
CA SER A 123 -8.00 -1.12 1.67
C SER A 123 -8.37 -2.31 0.83
N LEU A 124 -7.73 -2.47 -0.32
CA LEU A 124 -7.97 -3.58 -1.24
C LEU A 124 -6.67 -4.19 -1.76
N ALA A 125 -6.74 -5.50 -2.04
CA ALA A 125 -5.71 -6.26 -2.72
C ALA A 125 -6.32 -7.33 -3.62
N THR A 126 -5.62 -7.63 -4.71
CA THR A 126 -5.90 -8.78 -5.56
C THR A 126 -4.98 -9.95 -5.22
N ALA A 127 -5.04 -11.06 -5.92
CA ALA A 127 -4.00 -12.08 -5.89
C ALA A 127 -2.76 -11.61 -6.66
N GLY A 128 -1.60 -12.24 -6.39
CA GLY A 128 -0.36 -12.09 -7.14
C GLY A 128 0.57 -10.97 -6.69
N CYS A 129 1.83 -11.10 -7.08
CA CYS A 129 2.91 -10.13 -6.82
C CYS A 129 4.01 -10.34 -7.85
N ASN A 130 4.72 -9.28 -8.20
CA ASN A 130 5.91 -9.37 -9.06
C ASN A 130 7.21 -9.67 -8.30
N PHE A 131 7.15 -9.87 -6.97
CA PHE A 131 8.25 -10.34 -6.13
C PHE A 131 7.92 -11.68 -5.44
N ASP A 132 8.98 -12.46 -5.13
CA ASP A 132 8.94 -13.68 -4.33
C ASP A 132 9.69 -13.47 -2.99
N CYS A 133 9.33 -12.43 -2.25
CA CYS A 133 10.02 -12.10 -1.01
C CYS A 133 9.95 -13.24 0.00
N LYS A 134 11.13 -13.75 0.44
CA LYS A 134 11.21 -14.87 1.40
C LYS A 134 10.59 -14.57 2.77
N PHE A 135 10.42 -13.29 3.09
CA PHE A 135 9.84 -12.78 4.34
C PHE A 135 8.41 -12.24 4.18
N CYS A 136 7.71 -12.56 3.10
CA CYS A 136 6.40 -11.99 2.80
C CYS A 136 5.38 -12.32 3.90
N GLN A 137 4.73 -11.29 4.45
CA GLN A 137 3.68 -11.46 5.47
C GLN A 137 2.35 -11.92 4.85
N ASN A 138 2.10 -11.53 3.59
CA ASN A 138 0.86 -11.82 2.87
C ASN A 138 1.09 -12.87 1.76
N TRP A 139 2.02 -13.82 1.97
CA TRP A 139 2.41 -14.80 0.97
C TRP A 139 1.22 -15.64 0.47
N GLU A 140 0.20 -15.85 1.32
CA GLU A 140 -1.00 -16.64 0.98
C GLU A 140 -1.80 -16.06 -0.19
N ILE A 141 -1.73 -14.74 -0.40
CA ILE A 141 -2.40 -14.06 -1.52
C ILE A 141 -1.40 -13.49 -2.54
N SER A 142 -0.19 -13.13 -2.12
CA SER A 142 0.82 -12.58 -3.02
C SER A 142 1.46 -13.64 -3.93
N GLN A 143 1.47 -14.91 -3.50
CA GLN A 143 1.99 -16.05 -4.27
C GLN A 143 0.86 -16.93 -4.81
N ALA A 144 -0.39 -16.46 -4.76
CA ALA A 144 -1.55 -17.14 -5.30
C ALA A 144 -1.93 -16.59 -6.68
N GLN A 145 -2.63 -17.40 -7.45
CA GLN A 145 -3.32 -16.96 -8.66
C GLN A 145 -4.79 -16.61 -8.34
N PRO A 146 -5.48 -15.80 -9.16
CA PRO A 146 -6.88 -15.44 -8.90
C PRO A 146 -7.82 -16.65 -8.91
N ASP A 147 -7.45 -17.73 -9.60
CA ASP A 147 -8.16 -19.00 -9.64
C ASP A 147 -8.21 -19.69 -8.24
N ASP A 148 -7.20 -19.46 -7.42
CA ASP A 148 -7.02 -20.12 -6.12
C ASP A 148 -7.67 -19.35 -4.97
N THR A 149 -8.02 -18.08 -5.19
CA THR A 149 -8.52 -17.16 -4.17
C THR A 149 -10.03 -16.99 -4.22
N TYR A 150 -10.62 -16.54 -3.09
CA TYR A 150 -11.99 -16.04 -3.04
C TYR A 150 -11.98 -14.56 -3.38
N ASN A 151 -12.63 -14.19 -4.47
CA ASN A 151 -12.58 -12.84 -5.03
C ASN A 151 -13.94 -12.16 -4.96
N TYR A 152 -13.94 -10.88 -4.59
CA TYR A 152 -15.13 -10.03 -4.63
C TYR A 152 -15.37 -9.58 -6.07
N ARG A 153 -16.65 -9.51 -6.49
CA ARG A 153 -17.04 -8.75 -7.69
C ARG A 153 -17.24 -7.30 -7.27
N LEU A 154 -16.23 -6.45 -7.48
CA LEU A 154 -16.22 -5.10 -6.95
C LEU A 154 -15.71 -4.12 -8.02
N SER A 155 -16.62 -3.49 -8.76
CA SER A 155 -16.24 -2.52 -9.80
C SER A 155 -15.59 -1.26 -9.20
N PRO A 156 -14.84 -0.45 -9.98
CA PRO A 156 -14.28 0.81 -9.52
C PRO A 156 -15.30 1.73 -8.85
N GLU A 157 -16.50 1.87 -9.39
CA GLU A 157 -17.59 2.68 -8.83
C GLU A 157 -18.08 2.12 -7.49
N GLN A 158 -18.11 0.79 -7.37
CA GLN A 158 -18.47 0.14 -6.10
C GLN A 158 -17.39 0.32 -5.03
N VAL A 159 -16.11 0.40 -5.40
CA VAL A 159 -15.02 0.76 -4.46
C VAL A 159 -15.27 2.13 -3.88
N ILE A 160 -15.56 3.12 -4.74
CA ILE A 160 -15.79 4.50 -4.33
C ILE A 160 -17.03 4.60 -3.44
N SER A 161 -18.15 4.04 -3.90
CA SER A 161 -19.40 4.08 -3.13
C SER A 161 -19.27 3.38 -1.77
N SER A 162 -18.51 2.26 -1.72
CA SER A 162 -18.21 1.57 -0.47
C SER A 162 -17.31 2.40 0.45
N ALA A 163 -16.24 3.00 -0.08
CA ALA A 163 -15.37 3.88 0.70
C ALA A 163 -16.16 5.02 1.36
N LEU A 164 -17.03 5.69 0.61
CA LEU A 164 -17.90 6.75 1.11
C LEU A 164 -18.90 6.23 2.13
N GLN A 165 -19.56 5.09 1.86
CA GLN A 165 -20.51 4.45 2.78
C GLN A 165 -19.88 4.12 4.13
N TYR A 166 -18.65 3.61 4.12
CA TYR A 166 -17.89 3.29 5.33
C TYR A 166 -17.16 4.49 5.92
N LYS A 167 -17.38 5.70 5.39
CA LYS A 167 -16.75 6.94 5.84
C LYS A 167 -15.22 6.81 5.89
N SER A 168 -14.65 6.21 4.87
CA SER A 168 -13.20 6.18 4.67
C SER A 168 -12.79 7.45 3.94
N GLU A 169 -11.70 8.06 4.36
CA GLU A 169 -11.11 9.24 3.73
C GLU A 169 -10.11 8.85 2.64
N VAL A 170 -9.70 7.57 2.63
CA VAL A 170 -8.63 7.06 1.77
C VAL A 170 -9.06 5.76 1.10
N ILE A 171 -8.72 5.58 -0.19
CA ILE A 171 -8.69 4.28 -0.88
C ILE A 171 -7.23 3.85 -0.96
N ALA A 172 -6.90 2.68 -0.41
CA ALA A 172 -5.54 2.16 -0.34
C ALA A 172 -5.40 0.85 -1.13
N SER A 173 -4.56 0.87 -2.17
CA SER A 173 -4.08 -0.31 -2.88
C SER A 173 -2.87 -0.88 -2.14
N THR A 174 -2.97 -2.09 -1.54
CA THR A 174 -2.02 -2.54 -0.52
C THR A 174 -2.02 -4.07 -0.33
N TYR A 175 -1.32 -4.59 0.69
CA TYR A 175 -1.16 -5.99 1.11
C TYR A 175 -0.34 -6.86 0.15
N VAL A 176 -0.57 -6.78 -1.15
CA VAL A 176 0.22 -7.37 -2.22
C VAL A 176 0.83 -6.25 -3.07
N GLU A 177 1.35 -6.57 -4.24
CA GLU A 177 1.91 -5.56 -5.13
C GLU A 177 0.83 -4.88 -5.99
N PRO A 178 0.52 -3.59 -5.75
CA PRO A 178 -0.48 -2.85 -6.51
C PRO A 178 -0.20 -2.75 -8.01
N VAL A 179 1.06 -2.72 -8.41
CA VAL A 179 1.47 -2.67 -9.82
C VAL A 179 0.81 -3.80 -10.63
N THR A 180 0.60 -4.98 -10.03
CA THR A 180 0.02 -6.13 -10.74
C THR A 180 -1.44 -5.93 -11.14
N PHE A 181 -2.16 -5.01 -10.49
CA PHE A 181 -3.56 -4.65 -10.80
C PHE A 181 -3.74 -3.17 -11.19
N ILE A 182 -2.73 -2.61 -11.86
CA ILE A 182 -2.65 -1.19 -12.23
C ILE A 182 -3.88 -0.69 -12.98
N GLU A 183 -4.45 -1.46 -13.91
CA GLU A 183 -5.63 -1.06 -14.69
C GLU A 183 -6.83 -0.78 -13.77
N TYR A 184 -6.95 -1.56 -12.69
CA TYR A 184 -8.00 -1.36 -11.70
C TYR A 184 -7.75 -0.09 -10.88
N MET A 185 -6.49 0.14 -10.46
CA MET A 185 -6.11 1.37 -9.75
C MET A 185 -6.35 2.63 -10.57
N LEU A 186 -5.95 2.61 -11.85
CA LEU A 186 -6.12 3.75 -12.75
C LEU A 186 -7.60 4.13 -12.92
N GLU A 187 -8.49 3.15 -13.06
CA GLU A 187 -9.92 3.43 -13.17
C GLU A 187 -10.52 3.92 -11.84
N ILE A 188 -10.17 3.28 -10.71
CA ILE A 188 -10.56 3.77 -9.38
C ILE A 188 -10.14 5.23 -9.22
N GLY A 189 -8.89 5.56 -9.55
CA GLY A 189 -8.36 6.92 -9.44
C GLY A 189 -9.09 7.94 -10.29
N ARG A 190 -9.40 7.57 -11.55
CA ARG A 190 -10.17 8.44 -12.47
C ARG A 190 -11.59 8.70 -11.96
N PHE A 191 -12.29 7.67 -11.53
CA PHE A 191 -13.65 7.81 -10.97
C PHE A 191 -13.67 8.53 -9.62
N ALA A 192 -12.61 8.39 -8.81
CA ALA A 192 -12.51 9.07 -7.53
C ALA A 192 -12.07 10.54 -7.64
N LYS A 193 -11.70 11.05 -8.82
CA LYS A 193 -11.12 12.39 -9.00
C LYS A 193 -11.99 13.53 -8.45
N SER A 194 -13.33 13.39 -8.52
CA SER A 194 -14.29 14.39 -8.02
C SER A 194 -14.81 14.08 -6.61
N GLN A 195 -14.22 13.10 -5.93
CA GLN A 195 -14.65 12.66 -4.61
C GLN A 195 -13.65 13.10 -3.54
N PRO A 196 -14.07 13.35 -2.30
CA PRO A 196 -13.18 13.69 -1.19
C PRO A 196 -12.46 12.45 -0.66
N LEU A 197 -11.76 11.74 -1.55
CA LEU A 197 -11.08 10.48 -1.28
C LEU A 197 -9.64 10.55 -1.77
N LEU A 198 -8.67 10.39 -0.88
CA LEU A 198 -7.27 10.21 -1.28
C LEU A 198 -7.05 8.79 -1.83
N LYS A 199 -6.22 8.69 -2.84
CA LYS A 199 -5.80 7.44 -3.48
C LYS A 199 -4.35 7.19 -3.12
N VAL A 200 -4.08 6.12 -2.40
CA VAL A 200 -2.73 5.79 -1.95
C VAL A 200 -2.35 4.36 -2.34
N MET A 201 -1.05 4.13 -2.52
CA MET A 201 -0.53 2.77 -2.70
C MET A 201 0.57 2.46 -1.69
N HIS A 202 0.66 1.19 -1.28
CA HIS A 202 1.83 0.62 -0.61
C HIS A 202 2.43 -0.45 -1.51
N SER A 203 3.60 -0.17 -2.09
CA SER A 203 4.20 -0.91 -3.20
C SER A 203 5.67 -1.26 -2.92
N ASN A 204 6.16 -2.30 -3.58
CA ASN A 204 7.59 -2.61 -3.60
C ASN A 204 8.39 -1.70 -4.56
N GLY A 205 7.72 -0.84 -5.32
CA GLY A 205 8.33 0.11 -6.24
C GLY A 205 8.98 -0.49 -7.48
N PHE A 206 8.79 -1.78 -7.77
CA PHE A 206 9.39 -2.46 -8.93
C PHE A 206 8.46 -2.36 -10.15
N ILE A 207 8.47 -1.19 -10.78
CA ILE A 207 7.63 -0.78 -11.89
C ILE A 207 8.47 -0.06 -12.94
N ASN A 208 8.10 -0.15 -14.22
CA ASN A 208 8.71 0.63 -15.29
C ASN A 208 8.18 2.08 -15.30
N GLU A 209 8.91 2.97 -15.95
CA GLU A 209 8.66 4.40 -15.94
C GLU A 209 7.26 4.76 -16.46
N GLN A 210 6.88 4.36 -17.70
CA GLN A 210 5.59 4.73 -18.26
C GLN A 210 4.38 4.33 -17.41
N PRO A 211 4.23 3.08 -16.93
CA PRO A 211 3.12 2.73 -16.04
C PRO A 211 3.17 3.45 -14.69
N LEU A 212 4.35 3.84 -14.20
CA LEU A 212 4.47 4.67 -13.00
C LEU A 212 3.98 6.10 -13.24
N GLU A 213 4.34 6.69 -14.39
CA GLU A 213 3.86 8.01 -14.79
C GLU A 213 2.32 8.03 -14.88
N ASP A 214 1.72 6.99 -15.49
CA ASP A 214 0.27 6.85 -15.56
C ASP A 214 -0.38 6.76 -14.15
N LEU A 215 0.30 6.09 -13.19
CA LEU A 215 -0.16 6.05 -11.79
C LEU A 215 -0.03 7.40 -11.10
N CYS A 216 1.04 8.15 -11.33
CA CYS A 216 1.23 9.47 -10.74
C CYS A 216 0.09 10.45 -11.07
N ASP A 217 -0.59 10.28 -12.22
CA ASP A 217 -1.73 11.11 -12.60
C ASP A 217 -2.99 10.90 -11.73
N VAL A 218 -3.02 9.82 -10.96
CA VAL A 218 -4.20 9.44 -10.16
C VAL A 218 -3.89 9.19 -8.67
N LEU A 219 -2.61 9.14 -8.28
CA LEU A 219 -2.19 8.90 -6.89
C LEU A 219 -1.94 10.20 -6.14
N ASP A 220 -2.37 10.26 -4.88
CA ASP A 220 -2.06 11.34 -3.94
C ASP A 220 -0.82 11.01 -3.10
N ALA A 221 -0.62 9.74 -2.74
CA ALA A 221 0.54 9.30 -1.96
C ALA A 221 0.97 7.86 -2.27
N ALA A 222 2.27 7.60 -2.10
CA ALA A 222 2.87 6.28 -2.21
C ALA A 222 3.75 5.97 -1.00
N CYS A 223 3.58 4.78 -0.43
CA CYS A 223 4.52 4.20 0.52
C CYS A 223 5.32 3.12 -0.19
N ILE A 224 6.64 3.28 -0.26
CA ILE A 224 7.52 2.39 -1.02
C ILE A 224 8.38 1.55 -0.06
N ASP A 225 8.32 0.23 -0.24
CA ASP A 225 9.20 -0.70 0.44
C ASP A 225 10.60 -0.68 -0.19
N LEU A 226 11.51 0.13 0.35
CA LEU A 226 12.95 0.01 0.06
C LEU A 226 13.52 -1.11 0.94
N LYS A 227 13.41 -2.35 0.44
CA LYS A 227 13.58 -3.57 1.24
C LYS A 227 15.02 -3.86 1.66
N GLY A 228 15.99 -3.28 0.96
CA GLY A 228 17.42 -3.35 1.24
C GLY A 228 18.18 -2.38 0.34
N PHE A 229 19.49 -2.27 0.53
CA PHE A 229 20.30 -1.32 -0.23
C PHE A 229 21.50 -2.00 -0.92
N THR A 230 21.28 -3.21 -1.45
CA THR A 230 22.25 -3.95 -2.31
C THR A 230 21.50 -4.77 -3.35
N GLU A 231 22.10 -4.91 -4.53
CA GLU A 231 21.55 -5.76 -5.60
C GLU A 231 21.49 -7.23 -5.17
N ASP A 232 22.47 -7.71 -4.39
CA ASP A 232 22.48 -9.07 -3.87
C ASP A 232 21.27 -9.37 -2.97
N PHE A 233 20.91 -8.42 -2.07
CA PHE A 233 19.72 -8.55 -1.24
C PHE A 233 18.44 -8.66 -2.10
N TYR A 234 18.29 -7.77 -3.08
CA TYR A 234 17.13 -7.79 -3.96
C TYR A 234 17.04 -9.10 -4.73
N ARG A 235 18.11 -9.50 -5.39
CA ARG A 235 18.17 -10.75 -6.17
C ARG A 235 17.87 -11.99 -5.31
N THR A 236 18.48 -12.10 -4.13
CA THR A 236 18.40 -13.32 -3.31
C THR A 236 17.20 -13.37 -2.38
N MET A 237 16.67 -12.22 -1.94
CA MET A 237 15.62 -12.14 -0.93
C MET A 237 14.25 -11.78 -1.50
N THR A 238 14.20 -11.13 -2.66
CA THR A 238 12.95 -10.63 -3.25
C THR A 238 12.66 -11.13 -4.67
N GLY A 239 13.70 -11.59 -5.39
CA GLY A 239 13.60 -11.95 -6.81
C GLY A 239 13.59 -10.76 -7.76
N GLY A 240 13.89 -9.55 -7.30
CA GLY A 240 13.96 -8.33 -8.10
C GLY A 240 15.37 -7.71 -8.14
N SER A 241 15.44 -6.40 -8.41
CA SER A 241 16.66 -5.60 -8.41
C SER A 241 16.43 -4.24 -7.75
N LEU A 242 17.50 -3.62 -7.24
CA LEU A 242 17.44 -2.36 -6.48
C LEU A 242 17.22 -1.15 -7.39
N ALA A 243 17.96 -1.06 -8.48
CA ALA A 243 18.00 0.14 -9.33
C ALA A 243 16.61 0.63 -9.79
N PRO A 244 15.66 -0.23 -10.25
CA PRO A 244 14.32 0.23 -10.62
C PRO A 244 13.53 0.83 -9.44
N VAL A 245 13.71 0.30 -8.21
CA VAL A 245 13.03 0.83 -7.01
C VAL A 245 13.54 2.23 -6.68
N LEU A 246 14.86 2.46 -6.80
CA LEU A 246 15.44 3.79 -6.62
C LEU A 246 14.93 4.77 -7.69
N ASN A 247 14.81 4.32 -8.94
CA ASN A 247 14.25 5.15 -10.01
C ASN A 247 12.78 5.51 -9.73
N THR A 248 11.98 4.56 -9.25
CA THR A 248 10.59 4.82 -8.82
C THR A 248 10.50 5.94 -7.79
N LEU A 249 11.35 5.90 -6.76
CA LEU A 249 11.39 6.95 -5.73
C LEU A 249 11.74 8.33 -6.31
N LYS A 250 12.67 8.41 -7.25
CA LYS A 250 13.02 9.67 -7.95
C LYS A 250 11.85 10.20 -8.78
N ILE A 251 11.15 9.34 -9.52
CA ILE A 251 9.99 9.73 -10.33
C ILE A 251 8.86 10.23 -9.42
N LEU A 252 8.51 9.51 -8.35
CA LEU A 252 7.49 9.95 -7.39
C LEU A 252 7.80 11.35 -6.83
N LYS A 253 9.08 11.61 -6.47
CA LYS A 253 9.51 12.94 -6.03
C LYS A 253 9.33 13.99 -7.13
N SER A 254 9.78 13.73 -8.35
CA SER A 254 9.68 14.67 -9.48
C SER A 254 8.23 14.98 -9.84
N ARG A 255 7.34 14.00 -9.69
CA ARG A 255 5.89 14.11 -9.90
C ARG A 255 5.14 14.66 -8.68
N GLN A 256 5.85 15.03 -7.61
CA GLN A 256 5.28 15.60 -6.39
C GLN A 256 4.21 14.70 -5.71
N VAL A 257 4.26 13.40 -5.92
CA VAL A 257 3.45 12.43 -5.17
C VAL A 257 4.03 12.33 -3.76
N HIS A 258 3.21 12.54 -2.72
CA HIS A 258 3.69 12.39 -1.35
C HIS A 258 4.23 10.97 -1.14
N THR A 259 5.47 10.87 -0.66
CA THR A 259 6.15 9.57 -0.57
C THR A 259 6.65 9.33 0.84
N GLU A 260 6.37 8.12 1.38
CA GLU A 260 6.98 7.58 2.58
C GLU A 260 7.74 6.29 2.23
N ILE A 261 8.81 5.97 2.97
CA ILE A 261 9.64 4.80 2.70
C ILE A 261 9.60 3.85 3.88
N VAL A 262 9.46 2.55 3.59
CA VAL A 262 9.55 1.49 4.61
C VAL A 262 10.74 0.60 4.33
N ASN A 263 11.55 0.35 5.35
CA ASN A 263 12.56 -0.69 5.36
C ASN A 263 12.23 -1.72 6.45
N LEU A 264 11.81 -2.92 6.03
CA LEU A 264 11.63 -4.05 6.94
C LEU A 264 13.01 -4.62 7.26
N MET A 265 13.49 -4.45 8.48
CA MET A 265 14.80 -4.92 8.90
C MET A 265 14.77 -6.41 9.26
N VAL A 266 15.50 -7.23 8.49
CA VAL A 266 15.59 -8.68 8.68
C VAL A 266 16.98 -9.02 9.22
N PRO A 267 17.09 -9.61 10.43
CA PRO A 267 18.37 -9.90 11.07
C PRO A 267 19.33 -10.72 10.20
N GLY A 268 20.58 -10.25 10.07
CA GLY A 268 21.63 -10.87 9.28
C GLY A 268 21.40 -10.80 7.76
N LYS A 269 20.47 -9.96 7.27
CA LYS A 269 20.18 -9.81 5.83
C LYS A 269 20.34 -8.36 5.35
N ASN A 270 19.72 -7.40 6.01
CA ASN A 270 19.77 -5.98 5.63
C ASN A 270 19.97 -5.03 6.84
N ASP A 271 20.40 -5.56 7.97
CA ASP A 271 20.61 -4.83 9.24
C ASP A 271 22.07 -4.36 9.48
N ASP A 272 22.92 -4.46 8.45
CA ASP A 272 24.25 -3.88 8.44
C ASP A 272 24.17 -2.33 8.45
N LEU A 273 24.67 -1.70 9.52
CA LEU A 273 24.56 -0.26 9.70
C LEU A 273 25.33 0.56 8.66
N GLN A 274 26.37 0.04 8.03
CA GLN A 274 27.07 0.73 6.93
C GLN A 274 26.17 0.80 5.69
N LYS A 275 25.44 -0.26 5.38
CA LYS A 275 24.46 -0.28 4.29
C LYS A 275 23.24 0.56 4.60
N VAL A 276 22.79 0.58 5.87
CA VAL A 276 21.74 1.49 6.34
C VAL A 276 22.18 2.94 6.15
N ARG A 277 23.42 3.28 6.54
CA ARG A 277 23.99 4.62 6.35
C ARG A 277 24.00 5.02 4.86
N ALA A 278 24.51 4.16 4.00
CA ALA A 278 24.51 4.43 2.57
C ALA A 278 23.09 4.64 1.98
N MET A 279 22.11 3.88 2.45
CA MET A 279 20.70 4.07 2.10
C MET A 279 20.18 5.44 2.56
N CYS A 280 20.46 5.83 3.79
CA CYS A 280 20.03 7.10 4.35
C CYS A 280 20.69 8.30 3.64
N GLN A 281 21.97 8.20 3.31
CA GLN A 281 22.69 9.20 2.49
C GLN A 281 22.05 9.37 1.12
N TRP A 282 21.73 8.24 0.47
CA TRP A 282 21.06 8.28 -0.83
C TRP A 282 19.66 8.93 -0.71
N ILE A 283 18.87 8.55 0.30
CA ILE A 283 17.54 9.16 0.55
C ILE A 283 17.69 10.66 0.76
N HIS A 284 18.60 11.08 1.63
CA HIS A 284 18.83 12.51 1.91
C HIS A 284 19.22 13.28 0.64
N THR A 285 20.15 12.75 -0.15
CA THR A 285 20.69 13.42 -1.34
C THR A 285 19.66 13.47 -2.47
N GLU A 286 19.02 12.36 -2.77
CA GLU A 286 18.15 12.24 -3.94
C GLU A 286 16.71 12.70 -3.64
N LEU A 287 16.23 12.45 -2.43
CA LEU A 287 14.83 12.71 -2.07
C LEU A 287 14.65 13.88 -1.08
N GLY A 288 15.70 14.21 -0.34
CA GLY A 288 15.70 15.28 0.64
C GLY A 288 15.43 14.82 2.07
N PRO A 289 15.65 15.73 3.07
CA PRO A 289 15.61 15.39 4.48
C PRO A 289 14.20 15.17 5.05
N ASP A 290 13.16 15.59 4.35
CA ASP A 290 11.78 15.59 4.86
C ASP A 290 10.97 14.33 4.46
N ILE A 291 11.59 13.36 3.78
CA ILE A 291 10.96 12.08 3.44
C ILE A 291 10.82 11.22 4.70
N PRO A 292 9.61 10.79 5.09
CA PRO A 292 9.43 9.89 6.21
C PRO A 292 10.02 8.50 5.91
N LEU A 293 10.90 8.02 6.80
CA LEU A 293 11.52 6.71 6.72
C LEU A 293 11.08 5.85 7.92
N HIS A 294 10.58 4.65 7.66
CA HIS A 294 10.10 3.72 8.66
C HIS A 294 11.00 2.48 8.71
N PHE A 295 11.72 2.27 9.80
CA PHE A 295 12.37 0.98 10.11
C PHE A 295 11.37 0.07 10.81
N SER A 296 10.88 -0.94 10.09
CA SER A 296 9.88 -1.86 10.60
C SER A 296 10.50 -3.14 11.14
N ARG A 297 9.98 -3.60 12.29
CA ARG A 297 10.40 -4.85 12.91
C ARG A 297 9.93 -6.05 12.10
N PHE A 298 10.87 -6.94 11.72
CA PHE A 298 10.57 -8.24 11.14
C PHE A 298 10.08 -9.22 12.21
N TYR A 299 9.13 -10.06 11.82
CA TYR A 299 8.70 -11.26 12.56
C TYR A 299 8.80 -12.49 11.66
N PRO A 300 9.20 -13.68 12.20
CA PRO A 300 9.32 -14.93 11.44
C PRO A 300 8.07 -15.24 10.62
N ARG A 301 8.22 -15.38 9.31
CA ARG A 301 7.11 -15.66 8.39
C ARG A 301 7.61 -16.37 7.14
N TYR A 302 6.68 -17.04 6.43
CA TYR A 302 6.83 -17.68 5.13
C TYR A 302 8.09 -18.57 5.03
N LYS A 303 9.11 -18.18 4.24
CA LYS A 303 10.36 -18.93 4.05
C LYS A 303 11.44 -18.60 5.10
N LEU A 304 11.21 -17.62 5.99
CA LEU A 304 12.17 -17.19 7.02
C LEU A 304 11.64 -17.43 8.45
N LYS A 305 11.14 -18.63 8.71
CA LYS A 305 10.60 -19.00 10.04
C LYS A 305 11.68 -19.21 11.09
N SER A 306 12.93 -19.48 10.70
CA SER A 306 14.04 -19.74 11.59
C SER A 306 14.80 -18.50 12.05
N ILE A 307 14.58 -17.33 11.42
CA ILE A 307 15.21 -16.07 11.81
C ILE A 307 14.38 -15.45 12.96
N PRO A 308 15.00 -15.05 14.09
CA PRO A 308 14.28 -14.43 15.17
C PRO A 308 13.73 -13.06 14.78
N PRO A 309 12.71 -12.53 15.52
CA PRO A 309 12.28 -11.14 15.33
C PRO A 309 13.45 -10.16 15.49
N THR A 310 13.46 -9.09 14.73
CA THR A 310 14.49 -8.04 14.84
C THR A 310 14.53 -7.49 16.26
N PRO A 311 15.70 -7.46 16.92
CA PRO A 311 15.85 -6.76 18.20
C PRO A 311 15.42 -5.29 18.07
N VAL A 312 14.75 -4.74 19.08
CA VAL A 312 14.34 -3.33 19.08
C VAL A 312 15.55 -2.41 19.00
N SER A 313 16.62 -2.76 19.70
CA SER A 313 17.90 -2.00 19.66
C SER A 313 18.53 -1.92 18.25
N THR A 314 18.26 -2.88 17.35
CA THR A 314 18.71 -2.79 15.95
C THR A 314 17.97 -1.69 15.21
N LEU A 315 16.64 -1.56 15.45
CA LEU A 315 15.82 -0.51 14.85
C LEU A 315 16.19 0.88 15.41
N GLU A 316 16.47 0.96 16.72
CA GLU A 316 16.92 2.19 17.36
C GLU A 316 18.24 2.68 16.78
N LYS A 317 19.24 1.80 16.64
CA LYS A 317 20.52 2.12 15.99
C LYS A 317 20.36 2.54 14.52
N ALA A 318 19.47 1.89 13.78
CA ALA A 318 19.18 2.28 12.39
C ALA A 318 18.53 3.67 12.33
N ARG A 319 17.65 3.99 13.29
CA ARG A 319 17.07 5.32 13.45
C ARG A 319 18.12 6.38 13.75
N GLU A 320 19.01 6.13 14.72
CA GLU A 320 20.13 7.03 15.05
C GLU A 320 21.00 7.30 13.82
N VAL A 321 21.37 6.25 13.05
CA VAL A 321 22.14 6.41 11.80
C VAL A 321 21.39 7.30 10.81
N ALA A 322 20.08 7.14 10.66
CA ALA A 322 19.29 7.94 9.71
C ALA A 322 19.17 9.41 10.14
N GLU A 323 19.04 9.66 11.46
CA GLU A 323 19.02 11.00 12.04
C GLU A 323 20.40 11.68 11.90
N ASP A 324 21.50 10.95 12.11
CA ASP A 324 22.88 11.42 11.88
C ASP A 324 23.11 11.83 10.41
N GLU A 325 22.52 11.12 9.45
CA GLU A 325 22.56 11.46 8.02
C GLU A 325 21.58 12.59 7.62
N GLY A 326 20.92 13.21 8.60
CA GLY A 326 20.11 14.41 8.42
C GLY A 326 18.66 14.17 8.04
N LEU A 327 18.15 12.93 8.09
CA LEU A 327 16.72 12.66 7.88
C LEU A 327 15.91 13.13 9.09
N ARG A 328 14.85 13.91 8.83
CA ARG A 328 14.08 14.60 9.88
C ARG A 328 12.94 13.79 10.46
N PHE A 329 12.43 12.80 9.71
CA PHE A 329 11.27 12.01 10.09
C PHE A 329 11.61 10.52 10.00
N VAL A 330 12.14 9.97 11.09
CA VAL A 330 12.54 8.56 11.15
C VAL A 330 11.72 7.83 12.21
N TYR A 331 11.06 6.76 11.78
CA TYR A 331 10.11 6.02 12.60
C TYR A 331 10.55 4.59 12.88
N VAL A 332 10.17 4.08 14.07
CA VAL A 332 10.26 2.67 14.44
C VAL A 332 8.88 2.04 14.35
N GLY A 333 8.70 1.10 13.40
CA GLY A 333 7.44 0.41 13.12
C GLY A 333 7.38 -1.01 13.68
N ASN A 334 6.17 -1.55 13.83
CA ASN A 334 5.90 -2.89 14.36
C ASN A 334 6.45 -3.14 15.79
N VAL A 335 6.65 -2.08 16.57
CA VAL A 335 7.00 -2.13 17.99
C VAL A 335 5.92 -1.37 18.75
N PRO A 336 5.03 -2.06 19.50
CA PRO A 336 3.98 -1.39 20.26
C PRO A 336 4.55 -0.35 21.25
N GLU A 337 3.89 0.81 21.32
CA GLU A 337 4.17 1.88 22.29
C GLU A 337 5.60 2.46 22.26
N HIS A 338 6.35 2.23 21.17
CA HIS A 338 7.71 2.77 21.04
C HIS A 338 7.68 4.28 20.78
N PRO A 339 8.52 5.09 21.49
CA PRO A 339 8.57 6.56 21.30
C PRO A 339 8.89 6.96 19.85
N GLY A 340 9.71 6.18 19.14
CA GLY A 340 10.01 6.36 17.72
C GLY A 340 8.81 6.18 16.77
N GLY A 341 7.63 5.80 17.27
CA GLY A 341 6.38 5.81 16.51
C GLY A 341 5.65 7.16 16.51
N HIS A 342 6.11 8.14 17.32
CA HIS A 342 5.52 9.48 17.40
C HIS A 342 6.12 10.43 16.36
N THR A 343 5.37 11.47 15.97
CA THR A 343 5.90 12.55 15.13
C THR A 343 6.28 13.73 16.01
N TYR A 344 7.52 14.19 15.88
CA TYR A 344 8.04 15.37 16.55
C TYR A 344 8.37 16.46 15.52
N CYS A 345 8.33 17.73 15.97
CA CYS A 345 8.76 18.83 15.15
C CYS A 345 10.29 18.80 15.00
N PRO A 346 10.85 18.81 13.77
CA PRO A 346 12.29 18.73 13.57
C PRO A 346 13.05 20.00 13.94
N HIS A 347 12.35 21.08 14.35
CA HIS A 347 12.94 22.35 14.73
C HIS A 347 12.88 22.60 16.26
N CYS A 348 11.75 22.29 16.90
CA CYS A 348 11.55 22.59 18.33
C CYS A 348 11.26 21.35 19.18
N GLU A 349 11.34 20.16 18.58
CA GLU A 349 11.21 18.84 19.22
C GLU A 349 9.88 18.59 19.96
N LYS A 350 8.91 19.50 19.84
CA LYS A 350 7.57 19.30 20.41
C LYS A 350 6.86 18.15 19.69
N MET A 351 6.19 17.31 20.48
CA MET A 351 5.38 16.21 19.94
C MET A 351 4.19 16.77 19.17
N LEU A 352 4.09 16.39 17.90
CA LEU A 352 3.02 16.80 16.99
C LEU A 352 1.90 15.76 16.94
N ILE A 353 2.27 14.49 16.83
CA ILE A 353 1.33 13.38 16.73
C ILE A 353 1.79 12.23 17.63
N ARG A 354 0.94 11.86 18.57
CA ARG A 354 1.16 10.71 19.46
C ARG A 354 0.48 9.47 18.87
N ARG A 355 1.22 8.34 18.84
CA ARG A 355 0.72 7.04 18.40
C ARG A 355 0.96 5.98 19.46
N ILE A 356 -0.10 5.27 19.87
CA ILE A 356 -0.06 4.11 20.77
C ILE A 356 -0.84 3.00 20.09
N GLY A 357 -0.13 2.12 19.40
CA GLY A 357 -0.75 1.23 18.42
C GLY A 357 -1.49 2.06 17.36
N TYR A 358 -2.79 1.80 17.19
CA TYR A 358 -3.66 2.55 16.27
C TYR A 358 -4.53 3.60 16.98
N ARG A 359 -4.20 3.98 18.21
CA ARG A 359 -4.78 5.14 18.89
C ARG A 359 -3.91 6.35 18.61
N ILE A 360 -4.42 7.23 17.76
CA ILE A 360 -3.68 8.39 17.25
C ILE A 360 -4.26 9.66 17.85
N LYS A 361 -3.39 10.56 18.32
CA LYS A 361 -3.77 11.89 18.79
C LYS A 361 -2.90 12.94 18.12
N VAL A 362 -3.50 13.76 17.26
CA VAL A 362 -2.88 14.97 16.75
C VAL A 362 -3.02 16.04 17.83
N GLN A 363 -1.91 16.60 18.30
CA GLN A 363 -1.93 17.51 19.47
C GLN A 363 -1.02 18.74 19.33
N GLY A 364 -0.09 18.75 18.39
CA GLY A 364 0.85 19.85 18.18
C GLY A 364 0.94 20.30 16.71
N LEU A 365 0.05 19.78 15.87
CA LEU A 365 0.00 20.10 14.44
C LEU A 365 -1.36 20.76 14.11
N ASN A 366 -1.30 21.88 13.39
CA ASN A 366 -2.49 22.55 12.85
C ASN A 366 -2.20 22.97 11.41
N ASP A 367 -3.06 22.53 10.47
CA ASP A 367 -2.93 22.84 9.04
C ASP A 367 -1.52 22.61 8.47
N GLY A 368 -0.89 21.51 8.87
CA GLY A 368 0.47 21.17 8.45
C GLY A 368 1.58 22.01 9.09
N LYS A 369 1.27 22.78 10.12
CA LYS A 369 2.26 23.62 10.85
C LYS A 369 2.36 23.20 12.31
N CYS A 370 3.59 23.22 12.83
CA CYS A 370 3.83 23.08 14.26
C CYS A 370 3.21 24.24 15.03
N GLN A 371 2.33 23.95 15.99
CA GLN A 371 1.65 24.98 16.79
C GLN A 371 2.61 25.75 17.70
N ASN A 372 3.79 25.19 18.02
CA ASN A 372 4.75 25.83 18.90
C ASN A 372 5.69 26.82 18.17
N CYS A 373 6.18 26.47 16.97
CA CYS A 373 7.18 27.28 16.26
C CYS A 373 6.80 27.67 14.83
N GLY A 374 5.64 27.28 14.34
CA GLY A 374 5.15 27.62 13.00
C GLY A 374 5.82 26.84 11.85
N ARG A 375 6.80 25.96 12.13
CA ARG A 375 7.48 25.15 11.09
C ARG A 375 6.46 24.35 10.28
N VAL A 376 6.54 24.45 8.95
CA VAL A 376 5.76 23.60 8.02
C VAL A 376 6.31 22.18 8.10
N ILE A 377 5.40 21.21 8.20
CA ILE A 377 5.68 19.78 8.24
C ILE A 377 5.21 19.18 6.92
N ALA A 378 6.11 18.52 6.20
CA ALA A 378 5.77 17.84 4.94
C ALA A 378 4.72 16.75 5.17
N GLY A 379 3.69 16.68 4.32
CA GLY A 379 2.61 15.71 4.45
C GLY A 379 1.28 16.19 3.85
N ILE A 380 0.29 15.31 3.84
CA ILE A 380 -1.10 15.60 3.46
C ILE A 380 -1.94 15.62 4.75
N TRP A 381 -2.34 16.80 5.20
CA TRP A 381 -2.96 17.00 6.52
C TRP A 381 -4.46 17.28 6.46
N LYS A 382 -5.00 17.48 5.24
CA LYS A 382 -6.44 17.68 4.95
C LYS A 382 -6.83 16.86 3.73
N SER A 383 -8.05 16.33 3.70
CA SER A 383 -8.70 15.88 2.47
C SER A 383 -9.08 17.09 1.60
N HIS A 384 -9.01 16.93 0.30
CA HIS A 384 -9.43 17.96 -0.67
C HIS A 384 -10.92 18.19 -0.65
#